data_47641eb9ba87844d33b33d03e3d60b31
#
_entry.id   47641eb9ba87844d33b33d03e3d60b31
#
_cell.length_a   1.000
_cell.length_b   1.000
_cell.length_c   1.000
_cell.angle_alpha   90.00
_cell.angle_beta   90.00
_cell.angle_gamma   90.00
#
_symmetry.space_group_name_H-M   'P 1'
#
loop_
_entity.id
_entity.type
_entity.pdbx_description
1 polymer ?
#
loop_
_entity_poly.entity_id
_entity_poly.type
_entity_poly.pdbx_seq_one_letter_code
_entity_poly.pdbx_strand_id
1 'polypeptide(L)'
;MFVKRKYLYLNILFFFLILTISLPKIVSKETSEASNASKQTYDYEDDEDEVDRKKRKNETFIIILNDSNYTSIIEKYEALFIIFYPSPCTSCKTFMPHYVRLSHYIYEKKINLKFAKVAGPNNTKLVNKYKIQTFPSIILLYQNRTYYYNLDINSASLLKFYNKIKNGPVRELENLSKLEIVLKAYMKILLSTIKDKSLMIYKSLTEYALLKGKIEFVSCTSDDCIEKYGKDEIIFFHEGEDKINYYSKEYEPIEKASINSVKNFMGIFDIQYGTLLDQQRKLDLLFENENKKAIFYFRDNNKEKYTNKDIIFKELGKELRMENIYTYVLDIADDDVFELVANFFVVSENELPTVLYYDLMNKKEDSNTYRLMNIRVKNINKKYILDFIEKIKQGKIKKDLHTSFPPKYREKDGLIYVTGRSYDKDVIENKKNVLILFYNGKKEEEDINKKYKEIMIDLSEKYSDNEKLNIVFEIIDGAVNEPRDIKFNSVEDFPLIYLYNNNINNKKRIRFEPKDKNNTNIDEIENFILKNLDIDINLNDL
;
A
#
# COMPACT_ATOMS: atom_id res chain seq x y z
N MET A 1 -21.38 -12.91 -2.90
CA MET A 1 -20.16 -12.92 -2.05
C MET A 1 -18.86 -13.04 -2.85
N PHE A 2 -18.86 -13.60 -4.05
CA PHE A 2 -17.67 -13.74 -4.92
C PHE A 2 -17.33 -12.53 -5.81
N VAL A 3 -18.29 -11.64 -6.06
CA VAL A 3 -18.11 -10.48 -6.95
C VAL A 3 -17.38 -9.32 -6.24
N LYS A 4 -17.61 -9.08 -4.95
CA LYS A 4 -16.96 -8.00 -4.19
C LYS A 4 -15.43 -8.20 -3.96
N ARG A 5 -14.95 -9.45 -3.89
CA ARG A 5 -13.52 -9.75 -3.84
C ARG A 5 -12.76 -9.35 -5.11
N LYS A 6 -13.44 -9.33 -6.26
CA LYS A 6 -12.85 -8.98 -7.54
C LYS A 6 -12.56 -7.47 -7.67
N TYR A 7 -13.34 -6.61 -7.01
CA TYR A 7 -13.18 -5.16 -7.11
C TYR A 7 -12.05 -4.61 -6.23
N LEU A 8 -11.82 -5.19 -5.04
CA LEU A 8 -10.69 -4.77 -4.21
C LEU A 8 -9.35 -5.22 -4.83
N TYR A 9 -9.30 -6.43 -5.38
CA TYR A 9 -8.14 -6.92 -6.15
C TYR A 9 -8.02 -6.21 -7.50
N LEU A 10 -9.13 -5.84 -8.15
CA LEU A 10 -9.08 -5.06 -9.39
C LEU A 10 -8.59 -3.64 -9.15
N ASN A 11 -8.97 -2.98 -8.05
CA ASN A 11 -8.45 -1.65 -7.72
C ASN A 11 -6.96 -1.69 -7.37
N ILE A 12 -6.50 -2.72 -6.68
CA ILE A 12 -5.07 -2.94 -6.41
C ILE A 12 -4.32 -3.35 -7.70
N LEU A 13 -4.89 -4.23 -8.53
CA LEU A 13 -4.32 -4.60 -9.83
C LEU A 13 -4.42 -3.47 -10.87
N PHE A 14 -5.48 -2.65 -10.84
CA PHE A 14 -5.62 -1.48 -11.69
C PHE A 14 -4.63 -0.38 -11.29
N PHE A 15 -4.34 -0.27 -10.02
CA PHE A 15 -3.30 0.60 -9.47
C PHE A 15 -1.90 0.16 -9.95
N PHE A 16 -1.62 -1.16 -9.97
CA PHE A 16 -0.39 -1.71 -10.55
C PHE A 16 -0.35 -1.64 -12.08
N LEU A 17 -1.49 -1.73 -12.77
CA LEU A 17 -1.56 -1.64 -14.24
C LEU A 17 -1.38 -0.20 -14.76
N ILE A 18 -1.86 0.80 -14.02
CA ILE A 18 -1.66 2.22 -14.36
C ILE A 18 -0.18 2.60 -14.23
N LEU A 19 0.54 2.02 -13.25
CA LEU A 19 1.98 2.22 -13.09
C LEU A 19 2.83 1.66 -14.24
N THR A 20 2.29 0.69 -15.02
CA THR A 20 3.01 0.12 -16.18
C THR A 20 2.71 0.82 -17.50
N ILE A 21 1.66 1.66 -17.57
CA ILE A 21 1.16 2.26 -18.83
C ILE A 21 1.46 3.77 -18.95
N SER A 22 1.76 4.48 -17.86
CA SER A 22 1.88 5.94 -17.86
C SER A 22 3.29 6.50 -17.64
N LEU A 23 4.34 5.84 -18.20
CA LEU A 23 5.64 6.49 -18.31
C LEU A 23 5.74 7.19 -19.69
N PRO A 24 5.68 8.54 -19.76
CA PRO A 24 6.04 9.25 -20.97
C PRO A 24 7.55 9.16 -21.18
N LYS A 25 7.97 8.83 -22.39
CA LYS A 25 9.36 8.94 -22.84
C LYS A 25 9.79 10.42 -22.75
N ILE A 26 10.55 10.76 -21.74
CA ILE A 26 11.24 12.04 -21.71
C ILE A 26 12.50 11.91 -22.55
N VAL A 27 12.49 12.58 -23.69
CA VAL A 27 13.66 12.85 -24.51
C VAL A 27 14.39 14.03 -23.87
N SER A 28 15.49 13.78 -23.17
CA SER A 28 16.40 14.82 -22.74
C SER A 28 17.48 15.07 -23.78
N LYS A 29 17.57 16.31 -24.24
CA LYS A 29 18.68 16.82 -25.05
C LYS A 29 19.96 16.83 -24.20
N GLU A 30 20.99 16.31 -24.82
CA GLU A 30 22.38 16.29 -24.33
C GLU A 30 22.98 17.68 -24.23
N THR A 31 23.73 17.90 -23.16
CA THR A 31 24.95 18.73 -23.20
C THR A 31 26.10 17.90 -22.66
N SER A 32 27.16 17.86 -23.45
CA SER A 32 28.39 17.13 -23.29
C SER A 32 29.26 17.67 -22.16
N GLU A 33 29.87 16.79 -21.35
CA GLU A 33 31.35 16.63 -21.24
C GLU A 33 31.72 15.66 -20.09
N ALA A 34 32.47 14.68 -20.53
CA ALA A 34 33.57 13.95 -19.87
C ALA A 34 33.39 13.29 -18.49
N SER A 35 33.30 11.96 -18.45
CA SER A 35 34.39 11.11 -17.92
C SER A 35 34.07 9.61 -18.18
N ASN A 36 35.09 8.94 -18.73
CA ASN A 36 35.09 7.52 -19.07
C ASN A 36 34.87 6.62 -17.87
N ALA A 37 33.72 5.92 -17.85
CA ALA A 37 33.56 4.65 -17.17
C ALA A 37 32.56 3.80 -17.99
N SER A 38 33.07 2.71 -18.54
CA SER A 38 32.44 1.82 -19.51
C SER A 38 31.04 1.36 -19.11
N LYS A 39 30.01 1.91 -19.76
CA LYS A 39 28.68 1.32 -19.85
C LYS A 39 28.71 0.23 -20.92
N GLN A 40 28.67 -1.03 -20.51
CA GLN A 40 28.23 -2.10 -21.41
C GLN A 40 26.71 -2.28 -21.26
N THR A 41 25.98 -1.65 -22.16
CA THR A 41 24.59 -1.99 -22.47
C THR A 41 24.60 -3.27 -23.29
N TYR A 42 23.86 -4.29 -22.84
CA TYR A 42 23.64 -5.50 -23.61
C TYR A 42 22.30 -5.38 -24.34
N ASP A 43 22.36 -5.03 -25.62
CA ASP A 43 21.25 -5.18 -26.55
C ASP A 43 21.13 -6.66 -26.96
N TYR A 44 19.92 -7.22 -26.81
CA TYR A 44 19.56 -8.54 -27.29
C TYR A 44 18.78 -8.39 -28.60
N GLU A 45 19.48 -8.30 -29.70
CA GLU A 45 18.95 -8.65 -31.04
C GLU A 45 19.70 -9.88 -31.57
N ASP A 46 18.94 -10.74 -32.27
CA ASP A 46 19.32 -12.06 -32.71
C ASP A 46 20.59 -12.10 -33.60
N ASP A 47 21.71 -12.52 -32.98
CA ASP A 47 22.83 -13.21 -33.63
C ASP A 47 23.29 -14.32 -32.66
N GLU A 48 22.73 -15.51 -32.86
CA GLU A 48 22.83 -16.62 -31.88
C GLU A 48 24.26 -17.12 -31.62
N ASP A 49 25.23 -16.94 -32.51
CA ASP A 49 26.51 -17.63 -32.41
C ASP A 49 27.61 -16.90 -31.61
N GLU A 50 27.66 -15.58 -31.61
CA GLU A 50 28.70 -14.84 -30.86
C GLU A 50 28.28 -14.44 -29.47
N VAL A 51 26.99 -14.17 -29.24
CA VAL A 51 26.39 -13.84 -27.94
C VAL A 51 26.36 -15.09 -27.04
N ASP A 52 26.07 -16.25 -27.58
CA ASP A 52 26.09 -17.52 -26.83
C ASP A 52 27.51 -17.95 -26.42
N ARG A 53 28.54 -17.61 -27.19
CA ARG A 53 29.95 -17.84 -26.79
C ARG A 53 30.38 -16.91 -25.65
N LYS A 54 29.99 -15.64 -25.66
CA LYS A 54 30.26 -14.69 -24.55
C LYS A 54 29.44 -15.05 -23.31
N LYS A 55 28.19 -15.45 -23.46
CA LYS A 55 27.34 -15.94 -22.38
C LYS A 55 27.95 -17.18 -21.68
N ARG A 56 28.40 -18.16 -22.45
CA ARG A 56 29.02 -19.38 -21.90
C ARG A 56 30.32 -19.08 -21.14
N LYS A 57 31.10 -18.08 -21.53
CA LYS A 57 32.32 -17.66 -20.79
C LYS A 57 31.97 -17.05 -19.43
N ASN A 58 30.87 -16.31 -19.31
CA ASN A 58 30.46 -15.66 -18.05
C ASN A 58 29.70 -16.58 -17.09
N GLU A 59 29.16 -17.72 -17.55
CA GLU A 59 28.41 -18.67 -16.74
C GLU A 59 29.17 -19.97 -16.42
N THR A 60 30.52 -19.95 -16.52
CA THR A 60 31.39 -21.14 -16.38
C THR A 60 31.23 -21.88 -15.05
N PHE A 61 30.71 -21.21 -14.00
CA PHE A 61 30.56 -21.78 -12.67
C PHE A 61 29.10 -22.12 -12.30
N ILE A 62 28.18 -22.04 -13.27
CA ILE A 62 26.77 -22.39 -13.08
C ILE A 62 26.47 -23.71 -13.79
N ILE A 63 26.06 -24.70 -13.03
CA ILE A 63 25.72 -26.03 -13.53
C ILE A 63 24.34 -26.01 -14.16
N ILE A 64 24.21 -26.56 -15.38
CA ILE A 64 22.91 -26.77 -16.00
C ILE A 64 22.32 -28.09 -15.49
N LEU A 65 21.23 -27.98 -14.74
CA LEU A 65 20.49 -29.12 -14.21
C LEU A 65 19.23 -29.41 -15.04
N ASN A 66 18.93 -30.68 -15.16
CA ASN A 66 17.71 -31.19 -15.78
C ASN A 66 17.24 -32.48 -15.08
N ASP A 67 16.06 -32.97 -15.46
CA ASP A 67 15.45 -34.16 -14.89
C ASP A 67 16.31 -35.45 -15.00
N SER A 68 17.30 -35.49 -15.93
CA SER A 68 18.15 -36.64 -16.16
C SER A 68 19.48 -36.62 -15.39
N ASN A 69 20.08 -35.41 -15.19
CA ASN A 69 21.40 -35.30 -14.55
C ASN A 69 21.35 -34.90 -13.06
N TYR A 70 20.17 -34.57 -12.58
CA TYR A 70 19.95 -34.00 -11.24
C TYR A 70 20.54 -34.88 -10.13
N THR A 71 20.18 -36.17 -10.07
CA THR A 71 20.56 -37.06 -8.97
C THR A 71 22.08 -37.16 -8.84
N SER A 72 22.76 -37.37 -9.97
CA SER A 72 24.22 -37.50 -9.98
C SER A 72 24.98 -36.23 -9.61
N ILE A 73 24.35 -35.08 -9.77
CA ILE A 73 24.95 -33.77 -9.46
C ILE A 73 24.75 -33.40 -8.00
N ILE A 74 23.56 -33.58 -7.44
CA ILE A 74 23.29 -33.19 -6.04
C ILE A 74 24.11 -34.03 -5.05
N GLU A 75 24.38 -35.28 -5.37
CA GLU A 75 25.19 -36.17 -4.53
C GLU A 75 26.66 -35.73 -4.41
N LYS A 76 27.14 -34.91 -5.35
CA LYS A 76 28.53 -34.42 -5.39
C LYS A 76 28.80 -33.21 -4.51
N TYR A 77 27.74 -32.44 -4.14
CA TYR A 77 27.91 -31.17 -3.50
C TYR A 77 27.11 -31.06 -2.20
N GLU A 78 27.78 -30.64 -1.14
CA GLU A 78 27.18 -30.41 0.17
C GLU A 78 26.24 -29.18 0.16
N ALA A 79 26.58 -28.15 -0.62
CA ALA A 79 25.82 -26.92 -0.74
C ALA A 79 25.62 -26.54 -2.21
N LEU A 80 24.37 -26.39 -2.64
CA LEU A 80 24.00 -26.06 -4.01
C LEU A 80 22.82 -25.10 -4.06
N PHE A 81 23.03 -23.88 -4.56
CA PHE A 81 21.94 -23.04 -5.00
C PHE A 81 21.38 -23.50 -6.33
N ILE A 82 20.07 -23.59 -6.44
CA ILE A 82 19.37 -23.93 -7.69
C ILE A 82 18.37 -22.83 -7.99
N ILE A 83 18.51 -22.18 -9.16
CA ILE A 83 17.53 -21.25 -9.67
C ILE A 83 16.65 -21.94 -10.72
N PHE A 84 15.35 -21.89 -10.52
CA PHE A 84 14.34 -22.30 -11.50
C PHE A 84 13.87 -21.08 -12.25
N TYR A 85 13.96 -21.08 -13.58
CA TYR A 85 13.59 -19.93 -14.42
C TYR A 85 12.68 -20.34 -15.56
N PRO A 86 11.83 -19.43 -16.08
CA PRO A 86 11.04 -19.69 -17.28
C PRO A 86 11.94 -19.59 -18.52
N SER A 87 11.53 -20.20 -19.63
CA SER A 87 12.21 -20.03 -20.92
C SER A 87 11.12 -19.71 -21.96
N PRO A 88 11.11 -18.50 -22.54
CA PRO A 88 12.02 -17.36 -22.33
C PRO A 88 11.88 -16.67 -20.98
N CYS A 89 12.92 -15.97 -20.49
CA CYS A 89 12.93 -15.32 -19.21
C CYS A 89 13.29 -13.82 -19.29
N THR A 90 12.29 -12.97 -19.36
CA THR A 90 12.49 -11.52 -19.37
C THR A 90 13.02 -10.98 -18.04
N SER A 91 12.50 -11.48 -16.92
CA SER A 91 12.94 -11.10 -15.57
C SER A 91 14.35 -11.57 -15.20
N CYS A 92 14.90 -12.57 -15.93
CA CYS A 92 16.26 -13.03 -15.69
C CYS A 92 17.33 -11.95 -15.97
N LYS A 93 17.04 -10.97 -16.82
CA LYS A 93 17.97 -9.87 -17.14
C LYS A 93 18.40 -9.09 -15.89
N THR A 94 17.53 -8.95 -14.91
CA THR A 94 17.79 -8.20 -13.67
C THR A 94 18.58 -9.00 -12.63
N PHE A 95 18.25 -10.25 -12.39
CA PHE A 95 18.85 -11.00 -11.28
C PHE A 95 19.97 -11.96 -11.68
N MET A 96 19.99 -12.48 -12.92
CA MET A 96 21.02 -13.43 -13.35
C MET A 96 22.45 -12.87 -13.24
N PRO A 97 22.71 -11.58 -13.53
CA PRO A 97 24.04 -11.00 -13.31
C PRO A 97 24.52 -11.09 -11.86
N HIS A 98 23.63 -10.95 -10.88
CA HIS A 98 23.96 -11.12 -9.45
C HIS A 98 24.29 -12.57 -9.11
N TYR A 99 23.53 -13.50 -9.67
CA TYR A 99 23.72 -14.93 -9.47
C TYR A 99 25.05 -15.40 -10.06
N VAL A 100 25.37 -14.98 -11.28
CA VAL A 100 26.65 -15.23 -11.96
C VAL A 100 27.81 -14.61 -11.18
N ARG A 101 27.72 -13.33 -10.81
CA ARG A 101 28.78 -12.64 -10.04
C ARG A 101 29.08 -13.37 -8.73
N LEU A 102 28.04 -13.81 -8.02
CA LEU A 102 28.22 -14.55 -6.79
C LEU A 102 28.89 -15.91 -7.04
N SER A 103 28.54 -16.63 -8.11
CA SER A 103 29.17 -17.90 -8.44
C SER A 103 30.67 -17.77 -8.71
N HIS A 104 31.11 -16.71 -9.37
CA HIS A 104 32.52 -16.38 -9.56
C HIS A 104 33.23 -16.07 -8.24
N TYR A 105 32.63 -15.17 -7.41
CA TYR A 105 33.17 -14.84 -6.10
C TYR A 105 33.38 -16.08 -5.21
N ILE A 106 32.38 -16.95 -5.16
CA ILE A 106 32.41 -18.21 -4.39
C ILE A 106 33.53 -19.13 -4.88
N TYR A 107 33.71 -19.22 -6.20
CA TYR A 107 34.78 -20.01 -6.79
C TYR A 107 36.16 -19.45 -6.44
N GLU A 108 36.40 -18.15 -6.61
CA GLU A 108 37.65 -17.47 -6.28
C GLU A 108 38.02 -17.61 -4.81
N LYS A 109 37.02 -17.49 -3.91
CA LYS A 109 37.20 -17.62 -2.46
C LYS A 109 37.27 -19.06 -1.98
N LYS A 110 37.19 -20.06 -2.89
CA LYS A 110 37.20 -21.49 -2.59
C LYS A 110 36.16 -21.90 -1.53
N ILE A 111 34.99 -21.24 -1.55
CA ILE A 111 33.90 -21.58 -0.64
C ILE A 111 33.21 -22.84 -1.15
N ASN A 112 32.87 -23.77 -0.26
CA ASN A 112 32.16 -25.00 -0.62
C ASN A 112 30.67 -24.76 -0.85
N LEU A 113 30.36 -24.04 -1.94
CA LEU A 113 29.02 -23.73 -2.40
C LEU A 113 29.05 -23.75 -3.92
N LYS A 114 28.05 -24.33 -4.56
CA LYS A 114 27.89 -24.38 -6.01
C LYS A 114 26.57 -23.73 -6.44
N PHE A 115 26.50 -23.44 -7.73
CA PHE A 115 25.36 -22.78 -8.35
C PHE A 115 24.87 -23.61 -9.52
N ALA A 116 23.56 -23.72 -9.64
CA ALA A 116 22.91 -24.43 -10.73
C ALA A 116 21.68 -23.68 -11.23
N LYS A 117 21.30 -23.93 -12.48
CA LYS A 117 20.09 -23.38 -13.10
C LYS A 117 19.27 -24.47 -13.75
N VAL A 118 17.94 -24.35 -13.70
CA VAL A 118 16.95 -25.27 -14.25
C VAL A 118 15.95 -24.48 -15.09
N ALA A 119 15.80 -24.81 -16.37
CA ALA A 119 14.70 -24.33 -17.18
C ALA A 119 13.41 -25.03 -16.74
N GLY A 120 12.63 -24.38 -15.88
CA GLY A 120 11.50 -24.99 -15.17
C GLY A 120 10.46 -25.65 -16.07
N PRO A 121 9.93 -24.97 -17.12
CA PRO A 121 8.93 -25.56 -18.03
C PRO A 121 9.34 -26.90 -18.66
N ASN A 122 10.64 -27.09 -18.90
CA ASN A 122 11.18 -28.28 -19.55
C ASN A 122 11.61 -29.38 -18.56
N ASN A 123 11.51 -29.13 -17.25
CA ASN A 123 12.00 -30.03 -16.20
C ASN A 123 10.92 -30.21 -15.11
N THR A 124 9.78 -30.75 -15.53
CA THR A 124 8.57 -30.88 -14.70
C THR A 124 8.75 -31.78 -13.48
N LYS A 125 9.63 -32.81 -13.58
CA LYS A 125 9.92 -33.67 -12.42
C LYS A 125 10.59 -32.90 -11.29
N LEU A 126 11.56 -32.04 -11.63
CA LEU A 126 12.25 -31.19 -10.65
C LEU A 126 11.33 -30.12 -10.07
N VAL A 127 10.52 -29.47 -10.93
CA VAL A 127 9.53 -28.48 -10.51
C VAL A 127 8.55 -29.09 -9.50
N ASN A 128 8.01 -30.29 -9.78
CA ASN A 128 7.10 -30.98 -8.88
C ASN A 128 7.79 -31.46 -7.60
N LYS A 129 9.00 -32.00 -7.69
CA LYS A 129 9.79 -32.46 -6.54
C LYS A 129 10.00 -31.34 -5.52
N TYR A 130 10.33 -30.13 -5.97
CA TYR A 130 10.56 -28.97 -5.13
C TYR A 130 9.34 -28.06 -4.98
N LYS A 131 8.16 -28.50 -5.44
CA LYS A 131 6.89 -27.75 -5.34
C LYS A 131 7.04 -26.28 -5.76
N ILE A 132 7.77 -26.05 -6.87
CA ILE A 132 7.99 -24.70 -7.41
C ILE A 132 6.68 -24.22 -8.03
N GLN A 133 6.12 -23.12 -7.52
CA GLN A 133 4.84 -22.58 -7.97
C GLN A 133 5.01 -21.40 -8.92
N THR A 134 6.11 -20.67 -8.80
CA THR A 134 6.37 -19.44 -9.59
C THR A 134 7.80 -19.41 -10.10
N PHE A 135 8.03 -18.67 -11.18
CA PHE A 135 9.37 -18.43 -11.75
C PHE A 135 9.66 -16.92 -11.80
N PRO A 136 10.88 -16.48 -11.45
CA PRO A 136 12.00 -17.29 -10.96
C PRO A 136 11.82 -17.71 -9.50
N SER A 137 12.31 -18.90 -9.13
CA SER A 137 12.40 -19.38 -7.74
C SER A 137 13.79 -19.89 -7.45
N ILE A 138 14.30 -19.64 -6.25
CA ILE A 138 15.62 -20.10 -5.82
C ILE A 138 15.46 -20.99 -4.59
N ILE A 139 16.18 -22.12 -4.59
CA ILE A 139 16.35 -22.97 -3.41
C ILE A 139 17.84 -23.15 -3.11
N LEU A 140 18.16 -23.39 -1.84
CA LEU A 140 19.47 -23.86 -1.40
C LEU A 140 19.32 -25.30 -0.89
N LEU A 141 20.03 -26.22 -1.50
CA LEU A 141 20.25 -27.54 -0.94
C LEU A 141 21.48 -27.50 -0.05
N TYR A 142 21.35 -27.88 1.21
CA TYR A 142 22.45 -27.91 2.17
C TYR A 142 22.27 -29.08 3.14
N GLN A 143 23.25 -29.97 3.21
CA GLN A 143 23.22 -31.16 4.06
C GLN A 143 21.92 -31.98 3.94
N ASN A 144 21.52 -32.31 2.72
CA ASN A 144 20.29 -33.05 2.36
C ASN A 144 18.97 -32.36 2.77
N ARG A 145 18.99 -31.07 3.13
CA ARG A 145 17.79 -30.25 3.39
C ARG A 145 17.58 -29.23 2.29
N THR A 146 16.31 -28.89 2.06
CA THR A 146 15.93 -27.86 1.09
C THR A 146 15.48 -26.61 1.83
N TYR A 147 16.06 -25.47 1.48
CA TYR A 147 15.71 -24.16 2.01
C TYR A 147 15.22 -23.28 0.86
N TYR A 148 14.01 -22.74 0.97
CA TYR A 148 13.43 -21.85 -0.03
C TYR A 148 13.91 -20.43 0.21
N TYR A 149 14.38 -19.79 -0.86
CA TYR A 149 14.88 -18.43 -0.80
C TYR A 149 13.77 -17.45 -1.19
N ASN A 150 13.33 -16.63 -0.24
CA ASN A 150 12.23 -15.68 -0.41
C ASN A 150 12.68 -14.23 -0.12
N LEU A 151 13.92 -13.89 -0.43
CA LEU A 151 14.51 -12.58 -0.21
C LEU A 151 14.87 -11.92 -1.54
N ASP A 152 15.29 -10.64 -1.51
CA ASP A 152 15.75 -9.91 -2.69
C ASP A 152 16.90 -10.65 -3.40
N ILE A 153 16.75 -10.90 -4.71
CA ILE A 153 17.75 -11.67 -5.49
C ILE A 153 18.92 -10.76 -5.86
N ASN A 154 19.87 -10.64 -4.93
CA ASN A 154 21.17 -10.00 -5.15
C ASN A 154 22.30 -10.80 -4.48
N SER A 155 23.54 -10.55 -4.90
CA SER A 155 24.70 -11.32 -4.46
C SER A 155 24.89 -11.29 -2.94
N ALA A 156 24.67 -10.15 -2.30
CA ALA A 156 24.87 -10.00 -0.85
C ALA A 156 23.81 -10.76 -0.05
N SER A 157 22.54 -10.67 -0.46
CA SER A 157 21.43 -11.38 0.19
C SER A 157 21.54 -12.91 0.06
N LEU A 158 21.92 -13.40 -1.12
CA LEU A 158 22.16 -14.83 -1.34
C LEU A 158 23.32 -15.35 -0.47
N LEU A 159 24.44 -14.62 -0.40
CA LEU A 159 25.58 -15.00 0.43
C LEU A 159 25.23 -14.96 1.92
N LYS A 160 24.51 -13.92 2.35
CA LYS A 160 24.02 -13.82 3.74
C LYS A 160 23.09 -14.98 4.10
N PHE A 161 22.20 -15.37 3.18
CA PHE A 161 21.31 -16.52 3.38
C PHE A 161 22.10 -17.84 3.54
N TYR A 162 23.07 -18.11 2.64
CA TYR A 162 23.95 -19.27 2.77
C TYR A 162 24.69 -19.30 4.12
N ASN A 163 25.25 -18.16 4.53
CA ASN A 163 25.97 -18.06 5.79
C ASN A 163 25.05 -18.30 7.00
N LYS A 164 23.82 -17.83 6.95
CA LYS A 164 22.80 -18.11 7.98
C LYS A 164 22.47 -19.60 8.09
N ILE A 165 22.37 -20.29 6.95
CA ILE A 165 22.11 -21.74 6.94
C ILE A 165 23.33 -22.51 7.46
N LYS A 166 24.54 -22.13 7.03
CA LYS A 166 25.79 -22.79 7.37
C LYS A 166 26.18 -22.59 8.84
N ASN A 167 26.11 -21.38 9.35
CA ASN A 167 26.66 -20.99 10.66
C ASN A 167 25.59 -20.88 11.75
N GLY A 168 24.32 -21.11 11.40
CA GLY A 168 23.17 -20.80 12.24
C GLY A 168 22.61 -19.38 11.95
N PRO A 169 21.29 -19.23 12.01
CA PRO A 169 20.62 -17.98 11.67
C PRO A 169 20.72 -16.91 12.76
N VAL A 170 21.03 -17.30 14.00
CA VAL A 170 21.25 -16.42 15.15
C VAL A 170 22.73 -16.36 15.45
N ARG A 171 23.29 -15.16 15.39
CA ARG A 171 24.73 -14.93 15.65
C ARG A 171 24.99 -14.91 17.14
N GLU A 172 25.79 -15.86 17.63
CA GLU A 172 26.22 -15.92 19.02
C GLU A 172 27.33 -14.90 19.29
N LEU A 173 27.19 -14.10 20.33
CA LEU A 173 28.15 -13.09 20.78
C LEU A 173 28.68 -13.42 22.17
N GLU A 174 29.99 -13.30 22.35
CA GLU A 174 30.69 -13.74 23.56
C GLU A 174 30.51 -12.79 24.74
N ASN A 175 30.33 -11.47 24.47
CA ASN A 175 30.26 -10.45 25.48
C ASN A 175 29.60 -9.15 24.99
N LEU A 176 29.37 -8.21 25.90
CA LEU A 176 28.75 -6.94 25.65
C LEU A 176 29.52 -6.08 24.63
N SER A 177 30.86 -6.07 24.69
CA SER A 177 31.68 -5.28 23.76
C SER A 177 31.47 -5.72 22.30
N LYS A 178 31.34 -7.02 22.04
CA LYS A 178 31.00 -7.54 20.71
C LYS A 178 29.58 -7.16 20.29
N LEU A 179 28.64 -7.18 21.23
CA LEU A 179 27.26 -6.74 20.98
C LEU A 179 27.20 -5.26 20.61
N GLU A 180 27.91 -4.39 21.31
CA GLU A 180 27.92 -2.95 21.02
C GLU A 180 28.47 -2.62 19.64
N ILE A 181 29.44 -3.41 19.15
CA ILE A 181 29.94 -3.27 17.76
C ILE A 181 28.80 -3.62 16.77
N VAL A 182 28.07 -4.71 17.04
CA VAL A 182 26.96 -5.13 16.18
C VAL A 182 25.83 -4.12 16.20
N LEU A 183 25.48 -3.58 17.38
CA LEU A 183 24.44 -2.55 17.53
C LEU A 183 24.72 -1.27 16.73
N LYS A 184 26.00 -0.94 16.54
CA LYS A 184 26.41 0.22 15.72
C LYS A 184 26.46 -0.09 14.21
N ALA A 185 26.56 -1.38 13.84
CA ALA A 185 26.78 -1.78 12.46
C ALA A 185 25.47 -2.09 11.69
N TYR A 186 24.37 -2.30 12.37
CA TYR A 186 23.11 -2.73 11.75
C TYR A 186 21.94 -1.86 12.18
N MET A 187 21.07 -1.51 11.23
CA MET A 187 19.89 -0.67 11.47
C MET A 187 18.79 -1.38 12.28
N LYS A 188 18.68 -2.70 12.13
CA LYS A 188 17.66 -3.51 12.80
C LYS A 188 18.29 -4.76 13.41
N ILE A 189 18.17 -4.91 14.70
CA ILE A 189 18.73 -6.03 15.45
C ILE A 189 17.69 -6.61 16.38
N LEU A 190 17.54 -7.93 16.36
CA LEU A 190 16.81 -8.68 17.38
C LEU A 190 17.82 -9.41 18.28
N LEU A 191 17.92 -8.94 19.52
CA LEU A 191 18.78 -9.51 20.55
C LEU A 191 18.00 -10.51 21.40
N SER A 192 18.60 -11.65 21.67
CA SER A 192 18.14 -12.61 22.66
C SER A 192 19.17 -12.78 23.77
N THR A 193 18.73 -12.69 25.03
CA THR A 193 19.53 -13.05 26.22
C THR A 193 19.09 -14.39 26.83
N ILE A 194 18.32 -15.19 26.08
CA ILE A 194 17.80 -16.49 26.53
C ILE A 194 18.93 -17.50 26.63
N LYS A 195 19.19 -18.01 27.86
CA LYS A 195 20.20 -19.05 28.11
C LYS A 195 19.73 -20.45 27.67
N ASP A 196 18.46 -20.77 27.90
CA ASP A 196 17.90 -22.07 27.52
C ASP A 196 17.44 -22.09 26.07
N LYS A 197 18.32 -22.60 25.18
CA LYS A 197 18.03 -22.72 23.75
C LYS A 197 17.00 -23.81 23.40
N SER A 198 16.58 -24.61 24.37
CA SER A 198 15.54 -25.63 24.19
C SER A 198 14.13 -25.03 24.17
N LEU A 199 13.96 -23.84 24.69
CA LEU A 199 12.68 -23.12 24.74
C LEU A 199 12.10 -22.93 23.33
N MET A 200 10.77 -23.04 23.24
CA MET A 200 10.03 -22.89 21.99
C MET A 200 10.30 -21.51 21.34
N ILE A 201 10.40 -20.47 22.17
CA ILE A 201 10.66 -19.12 21.69
C ILE A 201 12.03 -19.00 21.03
N TYR A 202 13.08 -19.63 21.54
CA TYR A 202 14.40 -19.61 20.90
C TYR A 202 14.40 -20.33 19.56
N LYS A 203 13.69 -21.47 19.46
CA LYS A 203 13.46 -22.17 18.20
C LYS A 203 12.69 -21.28 17.21
N SER A 204 11.68 -20.57 17.69
CA SER A 204 10.91 -19.62 16.88
C SER A 204 11.75 -18.46 16.37
N LEU A 205 12.66 -17.92 17.19
CA LEU A 205 13.65 -16.92 16.76
C LEU A 205 14.55 -17.46 15.66
N THR A 206 15.03 -18.68 15.82
CA THR A 206 15.91 -19.35 14.84
C THR A 206 15.19 -19.54 13.50
N GLU A 207 13.95 -20.00 13.51
CA GLU A 207 13.14 -20.16 12.31
C GLU A 207 12.85 -18.80 11.64
N TYR A 208 12.48 -17.80 12.43
CA TYR A 208 12.16 -16.49 11.92
C TYR A 208 13.39 -15.77 11.34
N ALA A 209 14.56 -15.96 11.94
CA ALA A 209 15.82 -15.42 11.45
C ALA A 209 16.19 -15.91 10.05
N LEU A 210 15.76 -17.12 9.67
CA LEU A 210 15.92 -17.64 8.31
C LEU A 210 15.05 -16.89 7.28
N LEU A 211 13.88 -16.40 7.70
CA LEU A 211 12.89 -15.77 6.83
C LEU A 211 13.15 -14.28 6.61
N LYS A 212 13.88 -13.60 7.51
CA LYS A 212 14.08 -12.15 7.48
C LYS A 212 15.53 -11.78 7.14
N GLY A 213 15.71 -11.19 5.95
CA GLY A 213 17.02 -10.82 5.43
C GLY A 213 17.61 -9.50 5.97
N LYS A 214 16.74 -8.56 6.36
CA LYS A 214 17.13 -7.19 6.74
C LYS A 214 17.36 -7.00 8.23
N ILE A 215 17.06 -8.00 9.04
CA ILE A 215 17.21 -7.98 10.49
C ILE A 215 18.39 -8.87 10.86
N GLU A 216 19.30 -8.37 11.70
CA GLU A 216 20.35 -9.16 12.30
C GLU A 216 19.85 -9.78 13.60
N PHE A 217 19.91 -11.12 13.70
CA PHE A 217 19.52 -11.86 14.87
C PHE A 217 20.77 -12.23 15.66
N VAL A 218 20.84 -11.81 16.92
CA VAL A 218 21.99 -12.00 17.79
C VAL A 218 21.58 -12.61 19.12
N SER A 219 22.46 -13.41 19.69
CA SER A 219 22.30 -13.94 21.06
C SER A 219 23.54 -13.54 21.87
N CYS A 220 23.32 -12.98 23.06
CA CYS A 220 24.37 -12.65 24.01
C CYS A 220 23.91 -13.04 25.42
N THR A 221 24.49 -14.12 25.94
CA THR A 221 24.09 -14.71 27.23
C THR A 221 25.17 -14.60 28.30
N SER A 222 26.21 -13.80 28.07
CA SER A 222 27.24 -13.46 29.05
C SER A 222 26.67 -12.61 30.19
N ASP A 223 27.32 -12.64 31.33
CA ASP A 223 26.81 -11.96 32.53
C ASP A 223 26.72 -10.44 32.35
N ASP A 224 27.66 -9.82 31.63
CA ASP A 224 27.63 -8.39 31.27
C ASP A 224 26.45 -8.02 30.33
N CYS A 225 26.09 -8.90 29.39
CA CYS A 225 24.91 -8.72 28.57
C CYS A 225 23.62 -8.84 29.41
N ILE A 226 23.56 -9.82 30.29
CA ILE A 226 22.38 -10.05 31.15
C ILE A 226 22.20 -8.92 32.16
N GLU A 227 23.28 -8.41 32.74
CA GLU A 227 23.24 -7.27 33.65
C GLU A 227 22.65 -6.04 32.95
N LYS A 228 23.06 -5.79 31.69
CA LYS A 228 22.62 -4.61 30.93
C LYS A 228 21.21 -4.74 30.36
N TYR A 229 20.83 -5.89 29.87
CA TYR A 229 19.62 -6.10 29.06
C TYR A 229 18.54 -6.96 29.71
N GLY A 230 18.84 -7.64 30.80
CA GLY A 230 17.95 -8.58 31.47
C GLY A 230 18.21 -10.02 31.08
N LYS A 231 17.71 -10.95 31.91
CA LYS A 231 17.80 -12.38 31.69
C LYS A 231 16.56 -12.87 30.93
N ASP A 232 16.76 -13.74 29.96
CA ASP A 232 15.71 -14.39 29.17
C ASP A 232 14.82 -13.38 28.41
N GLU A 233 15.44 -12.27 27.93
CA GLU A 233 14.77 -11.20 27.19
C GLU A 233 14.92 -11.39 25.67
N ILE A 234 13.96 -10.84 24.93
CA ILE A 234 14.03 -10.59 23.50
C ILE A 234 13.87 -9.08 23.29
N ILE A 235 14.84 -8.46 22.66
CA ILE A 235 14.88 -7.00 22.52
C ILE A 235 15.09 -6.65 21.06
N PHE A 236 14.22 -5.81 20.54
CA PHE A 236 14.35 -5.26 19.21
C PHE A 236 14.99 -3.86 19.26
N PHE A 237 16.02 -3.67 18.45
CA PHE A 237 16.65 -2.37 18.22
C PHE A 237 16.37 -1.94 16.81
N HIS A 238 15.81 -0.75 16.67
CA HIS A 238 15.58 -0.11 15.39
C HIS A 238 16.32 1.23 15.38
N GLU A 239 17.00 1.55 14.30
CA GLU A 239 17.77 2.80 14.19
C GLU A 239 16.93 4.03 14.54
N GLY A 240 17.46 4.87 15.44
CA GLY A 240 16.78 6.11 15.87
C GLY A 240 15.61 5.92 16.85
N GLU A 241 15.38 4.70 17.32
CA GLU A 241 14.35 4.39 18.32
C GLU A 241 14.97 3.84 19.61
N ASP A 242 14.22 3.91 20.71
CA ASP A 242 14.59 3.24 21.95
C ASP A 242 14.51 1.71 21.78
N LYS A 243 15.23 0.99 22.64
CA LYS A 243 15.11 -0.47 22.70
C LYS A 243 13.68 -0.88 23.03
N ILE A 244 13.17 -1.90 22.33
CA ILE A 244 11.82 -2.43 22.52
C ILE A 244 11.95 -3.86 23.02
N ASN A 245 11.59 -4.10 24.28
CA ASN A 245 11.58 -5.43 24.85
C ASN A 245 10.33 -6.18 24.37
N TYR A 246 10.53 -7.35 23.77
CA TYR A 246 9.41 -8.23 23.42
C TYR A 246 8.64 -8.65 24.65
N TYR A 247 9.39 -8.97 25.69
CA TYR A 247 8.79 -9.57 26.83
C TYR A 247 8.60 -8.59 27.92
N SER A 248 7.49 -8.14 27.99
CA SER A 248 6.93 -7.74 29.23
C SER A 248 5.74 -8.66 29.50
N LYS A 249 5.24 -8.60 30.69
CA LYS A 249 4.05 -9.29 31.18
C LYS A 249 2.79 -9.11 30.29
N GLU A 250 2.90 -8.34 29.21
CA GLU A 250 1.80 -7.89 28.37
C GLU A 250 1.50 -8.83 27.19
N TYR A 251 2.47 -9.66 26.73
CA TYR A 251 2.24 -10.53 25.60
C TYR A 251 1.84 -11.95 26.01
N GLU A 252 2.79 -12.74 26.42
CA GLU A 252 2.59 -14.10 26.92
C GLU A 252 3.87 -14.61 27.57
N PRO A 253 3.81 -15.59 28.51
CA PRO A 253 5.00 -16.15 29.12
C PRO A 253 5.97 -16.70 28.08
N ILE A 254 7.28 -16.44 28.28
CA ILE A 254 8.33 -16.83 27.33
C ILE A 254 8.32 -18.35 27.03
N GLU A 255 7.88 -19.14 27.99
CA GLU A 255 7.77 -20.60 27.86
C GLU A 255 6.66 -21.02 26.87
N LYS A 256 5.68 -20.16 26.62
CA LYS A 256 4.54 -20.41 25.73
C LYS A 256 4.69 -19.73 24.38
N ALA A 257 5.65 -18.81 24.23
CA ALA A 257 5.83 -18.05 23.01
C ALA A 257 6.14 -18.94 21.79
N SER A 258 5.56 -18.61 20.66
CA SER A 258 5.61 -19.38 19.41
C SER A 258 6.21 -18.57 18.27
N ILE A 259 6.42 -19.20 17.10
CA ILE A 259 6.81 -18.49 15.87
C ILE A 259 5.79 -17.40 15.49
N ASN A 260 4.51 -17.61 15.76
CA ASN A 260 3.48 -16.61 15.47
C ASN A 260 3.59 -15.41 16.42
N SER A 261 3.90 -15.63 17.69
CA SER A 261 4.17 -14.56 18.65
C SER A 261 5.35 -13.70 18.20
N VAL A 262 6.46 -14.32 17.77
CA VAL A 262 7.64 -13.61 17.23
C VAL A 262 7.29 -12.83 15.96
N LYS A 263 6.53 -13.43 15.03
CA LYS A 263 6.08 -12.77 13.81
C LYS A 263 5.19 -11.57 14.11
N ASN A 264 4.26 -11.71 15.04
CA ASN A 264 3.37 -10.63 15.44
C ASN A 264 4.16 -9.47 16.07
N PHE A 265 5.05 -9.78 17.01
CA PHE A 265 5.93 -8.79 17.61
C PHE A 265 6.76 -8.05 16.56
N MET A 266 7.44 -8.77 15.68
CA MET A 266 8.23 -8.16 14.63
C MET A 266 7.35 -7.37 13.64
N GLY A 267 6.15 -7.86 13.34
CA GLY A 267 5.18 -7.15 12.51
C GLY A 267 4.76 -5.81 13.11
N ILE A 268 4.62 -5.76 14.44
CA ILE A 268 4.28 -4.52 15.17
C ILE A 268 5.44 -3.53 15.12
N PHE A 269 6.68 -3.97 15.29
CA PHE A 269 7.84 -3.10 15.53
C PHE A 269 8.79 -2.95 14.32
N ASP A 270 8.47 -3.52 13.18
CA ASP A 270 9.33 -3.48 11.98
C ASP A 270 9.30 -2.11 11.25
N ILE A 271 8.31 -1.28 11.53
CA ILE A 271 8.15 0.07 10.98
C ILE A 271 8.47 1.10 12.06
N GLN A 272 9.30 2.10 11.74
CA GLN A 272 9.64 3.20 12.66
C GLN A 272 8.42 4.03 13.06
N TYR A 273 8.50 4.67 14.23
CA TYR A 273 7.49 5.62 14.69
C TYR A 273 7.49 6.89 13.83
N GLY A 274 6.31 7.32 13.37
CA GLY A 274 6.19 8.54 12.55
C GLY A 274 7.00 8.44 11.26
N THR A 275 6.94 7.28 10.59
CA THR A 275 7.70 7.03 9.35
C THR A 275 7.35 8.06 8.28
N LEU A 276 8.36 8.75 7.75
CA LEU A 276 8.23 9.54 6.54
C LEU A 276 8.08 8.58 5.35
N LEU A 277 6.96 8.70 4.64
CA LEU A 277 6.70 7.94 3.42
C LEU A 277 7.26 8.74 2.23
N ASP A 278 8.50 8.48 1.88
CA ASP A 278 9.27 9.16 0.83
C ASP A 278 9.71 8.22 -0.31
N GLN A 279 9.30 6.95 -0.28
CA GLN A 279 9.69 5.95 -1.28
C GLN A 279 8.59 4.91 -1.46
N GLN A 280 8.39 4.45 -2.70
CA GLN A 280 7.44 3.39 -3.07
C GLN A 280 7.52 2.17 -2.15
N ARG A 281 8.74 1.76 -1.78
CA ARG A 281 8.97 0.63 -0.89
C ARG A 281 8.38 0.79 0.51
N LYS A 282 8.32 2.02 1.04
CA LYS A 282 7.70 2.29 2.34
C LYS A 282 6.18 2.21 2.26
N LEU A 283 5.62 2.52 1.09
CA LEU A 283 4.19 2.29 0.80
C LEU A 283 3.86 0.80 0.77
N ASP A 284 4.71 -0.03 0.14
CA ASP A 284 4.49 -1.47 0.08
C ASP A 284 4.40 -2.06 1.50
N LEU A 285 5.23 -1.60 2.44
CA LEU A 285 5.18 -2.01 3.84
C LEU A 285 3.86 -1.67 4.54
N LEU A 286 3.18 -0.60 4.11
CA LEU A 286 1.88 -0.22 4.64
C LEU A 286 0.81 -1.27 4.29
N PHE A 287 0.86 -1.80 3.06
CA PHE A 287 -0.16 -2.71 2.53
C PHE A 287 0.17 -4.20 2.73
N GLU A 288 1.43 -4.55 3.01
CA GLU A 288 1.85 -5.94 3.24
C GLU A 288 1.19 -6.60 4.45
N ASN A 289 0.69 -5.83 5.42
CA ASN A 289 0.12 -6.36 6.64
C ASN A 289 -1.35 -5.93 6.80
N GLU A 290 -2.27 -6.83 6.53
CA GLU A 290 -3.72 -6.62 6.47
C GLU A 290 -4.39 -6.27 7.81
N ASN A 291 -3.66 -6.29 8.94
CA ASN A 291 -4.22 -6.10 10.28
C ASN A 291 -3.74 -4.78 10.93
N LYS A 292 -3.54 -3.74 10.14
CA LYS A 292 -3.04 -2.45 10.63
C LYS A 292 -4.09 -1.35 10.55
N LYS A 293 -3.95 -0.40 11.47
CA LYS A 293 -4.59 0.90 11.42
C LYS A 293 -3.52 1.95 11.22
N ALA A 294 -3.82 3.00 10.48
CA ALA A 294 -2.84 4.01 10.13
C ALA A 294 -3.35 5.43 10.41
N ILE A 295 -2.47 6.27 10.88
CA ILE A 295 -2.67 7.71 10.95
C ILE A 295 -1.70 8.34 9.96
N PHE A 296 -2.23 9.08 9.00
CA PHE A 296 -1.46 9.81 8.01
C PHE A 296 -1.47 11.29 8.34
N TYR A 297 -0.32 11.91 8.35
CA TYR A 297 -0.14 13.34 8.41
C TYR A 297 0.39 13.85 7.07
N PHE A 298 -0.46 14.52 6.32
CA PHE A 298 -0.12 15.14 5.05
C PHE A 298 0.29 16.59 5.29
N ARG A 299 1.45 16.97 4.83
CA ARG A 299 2.04 18.29 5.05
C ARG A 299 2.90 18.79 3.89
N ASP A 300 3.28 20.06 3.94
CA ASP A 300 4.21 20.72 3.04
C ASP A 300 5.55 20.95 3.76
N ASN A 301 6.62 20.33 3.26
CA ASN A 301 7.97 20.41 3.84
C ASN A 301 8.54 21.83 3.82
N ASN A 302 8.12 22.65 2.86
CA ASN A 302 8.56 24.03 2.73
C ASN A 302 8.00 24.95 3.83
N LYS A 303 7.10 24.43 4.67
CA LYS A 303 6.48 25.19 5.77
C LYS A 303 6.93 24.62 7.12
N GLU A 304 7.94 25.24 7.73
CA GLU A 304 8.50 24.86 9.02
C GLU A 304 7.43 24.63 10.12
N LYS A 305 6.38 25.46 10.13
CA LYS A 305 5.25 25.30 11.06
C LYS A 305 4.55 23.94 10.97
N TYR A 306 4.66 23.23 9.83
CA TYR A 306 4.10 21.91 9.62
C TYR A 306 5.11 20.82 10.00
N THR A 307 6.38 20.97 9.58
CA THR A 307 7.44 19.99 9.86
C THR A 307 7.73 19.88 11.37
N ASN A 308 7.62 20.98 12.11
CA ASN A 308 7.71 20.99 13.57
C ASN A 308 6.63 20.13 14.27
N LYS A 309 5.63 19.61 13.54
CA LYS A 309 4.61 18.70 14.06
C LYS A 309 4.97 17.22 13.88
N ASP A 310 5.99 16.89 13.11
CA ASP A 310 6.40 15.50 12.86
C ASP A 310 6.73 14.75 14.16
N ILE A 311 7.31 15.45 15.13
CA ILE A 311 7.63 14.88 16.46
C ILE A 311 6.38 14.35 17.17
N ILE A 312 5.23 15.00 16.99
CA ILE A 312 3.95 14.57 17.57
C ILE A 312 3.54 13.20 17.03
N PHE A 313 3.71 13.00 15.72
CA PHE A 313 3.37 11.73 15.07
C PHE A 313 4.37 10.61 15.44
N LYS A 314 5.62 10.97 15.70
CA LYS A 314 6.60 10.03 16.28
C LYS A 314 6.18 9.59 17.70
N GLU A 315 5.81 10.53 18.56
CA GLU A 315 5.33 10.24 19.92
C GLU A 315 4.03 9.43 19.93
N LEU A 316 3.07 9.81 19.08
CA LEU A 316 1.82 9.06 18.90
C LEU A 316 2.08 7.64 18.39
N GLY A 317 3.00 7.47 17.43
CA GLY A 317 3.36 6.15 16.93
C GLY A 317 3.92 5.25 18.02
N LYS A 318 4.71 5.81 18.94
CA LYS A 318 5.22 5.08 20.09
C LYS A 318 4.10 4.62 21.05
N GLU A 319 3.14 5.49 21.33
CA GLU A 319 2.03 5.21 22.25
C GLU A 319 1.00 4.24 21.65
N LEU A 320 0.65 4.42 20.39
CA LEU A 320 -0.44 3.71 19.73
C LEU A 320 -0.01 2.38 19.08
N ARG A 321 1.29 2.08 19.06
CA ARG A 321 1.84 0.89 18.41
C ARG A 321 1.23 -0.40 18.94
N MET A 322 1.01 -0.47 20.25
CA MET A 322 0.43 -1.64 20.91
C MET A 322 -1.04 -1.87 20.51
N GLU A 323 -1.72 -0.84 20.04
CA GLU A 323 -3.06 -0.94 19.48
C GLU A 323 -3.06 -1.26 17.97
N ASN A 324 -1.89 -1.62 17.38
CA ASN A 324 -1.69 -1.78 15.94
C ASN A 324 -2.01 -0.53 15.12
N ILE A 325 -1.83 0.66 15.70
CA ILE A 325 -2.00 1.93 15.02
C ILE A 325 -0.63 2.52 14.69
N TYR A 326 -0.36 2.69 13.41
CA TYR A 326 0.90 3.21 12.88
C TYR A 326 0.76 4.65 12.43
N THR A 327 1.80 5.45 12.61
CA THR A 327 1.81 6.85 12.21
C THR A 327 2.75 7.06 11.02
N TYR A 328 2.28 7.78 10.03
CA TYR A 328 3.01 8.10 8.82
C TYR A 328 2.95 9.59 8.53
N VAL A 329 4.05 10.13 8.02
CA VAL A 329 4.15 11.50 7.55
C VAL A 329 4.34 11.48 6.04
N LEU A 330 3.61 12.31 5.32
CA LEU A 330 3.72 12.47 3.86
C LEU A 330 4.02 13.92 3.53
N ASP A 331 4.98 14.10 2.63
CA ASP A 331 5.42 15.40 2.16
C ASP A 331 4.90 15.66 0.77
N ILE A 332 4.30 16.83 0.56
CA ILE A 332 3.86 17.27 -0.77
C ILE A 332 5.03 17.46 -1.74
N ALA A 333 6.23 17.75 -1.23
CA ALA A 333 7.42 17.94 -2.06
C ALA A 333 7.95 16.62 -2.66
N ASP A 334 7.51 15.46 -2.16
CA ASP A 334 7.76 14.15 -2.76
C ASP A 334 6.65 13.84 -3.77
N ASP A 335 6.82 14.29 -5.01
CA ASP A 335 5.79 14.24 -6.04
C ASP A 335 5.27 12.82 -6.30
N ASP A 336 6.16 11.82 -6.38
CA ASP A 336 5.78 10.44 -6.74
C ASP A 336 4.92 9.77 -5.64
N VAL A 337 5.37 9.85 -4.38
CA VAL A 337 4.69 9.19 -3.26
C VAL A 337 3.48 9.99 -2.82
N PHE A 338 3.61 11.32 -2.76
CA PHE A 338 2.50 12.19 -2.40
C PHE A 338 1.35 12.05 -3.40
N GLU A 339 1.62 12.13 -4.70
CA GLU A 339 0.60 12.00 -5.75
C GLU A 339 -0.14 10.66 -5.62
N LEU A 340 0.59 9.56 -5.44
CA LEU A 340 0.03 8.24 -5.31
C LEU A 340 -0.92 8.12 -4.11
N VAL A 341 -0.49 8.55 -2.93
CA VAL A 341 -1.27 8.43 -1.68
C VAL A 341 -2.34 9.51 -1.59
N ALA A 342 -2.05 10.72 -2.08
CA ALA A 342 -3.00 11.81 -2.14
C ALA A 342 -4.17 11.47 -3.07
N ASN A 343 -3.91 10.85 -4.23
CA ASN A 343 -4.95 10.37 -5.13
C ASN A 343 -5.81 9.27 -4.49
N PHE A 344 -5.18 8.32 -3.78
CA PHE A 344 -5.91 7.26 -3.09
C PHE A 344 -6.86 7.81 -2.02
N PHE A 345 -6.40 8.76 -1.21
CA PHE A 345 -7.20 9.37 -0.14
C PHE A 345 -7.91 10.66 -0.57
N VAL A 346 -7.74 11.09 -1.81
CA VAL A 346 -8.30 12.34 -2.34
C VAL A 346 -7.94 13.55 -1.44
N VAL A 347 -6.64 13.75 -1.22
CA VAL A 347 -6.10 14.89 -0.46
C VAL A 347 -5.55 15.93 -1.44
N SER A 348 -6.11 17.14 -1.42
CA SER A 348 -5.62 18.26 -2.22
C SER A 348 -4.63 19.14 -1.44
N GLU A 349 -3.76 19.85 -2.16
CA GLU A 349 -2.81 20.79 -1.56
C GLU A 349 -3.48 21.86 -0.69
N ASN A 350 -4.68 22.30 -1.07
CA ASN A 350 -5.45 23.31 -0.34
C ASN A 350 -5.97 22.82 1.02
N GLU A 351 -5.98 21.50 1.24
CA GLU A 351 -6.45 20.90 2.49
C GLU A 351 -5.31 20.65 3.49
N LEU A 352 -4.07 20.97 3.12
CA LEU A 352 -2.90 20.77 3.98
C LEU A 352 -2.82 21.82 5.11
N PRO A 353 -2.43 21.40 6.31
CA PRO A 353 -2.13 20.03 6.72
C PRO A 353 -3.40 19.23 7.00
N THR A 354 -3.39 17.95 6.64
CA THR A 354 -4.51 17.02 6.84
C THR A 354 -4.07 15.83 7.67
N VAL A 355 -4.96 15.36 8.56
CA VAL A 355 -4.76 14.12 9.31
C VAL A 355 -5.86 13.14 8.94
N LEU A 356 -5.46 11.93 8.53
CA LEU A 356 -6.37 10.83 8.23
C LEU A 356 -6.14 9.67 9.19
N TYR A 357 -7.21 9.03 9.62
CA TYR A 357 -7.17 7.70 10.23
C TYR A 357 -7.74 6.69 9.25
N TYR A 358 -7.02 5.61 9.01
CA TYR A 358 -7.40 4.54 8.09
C TYR A 358 -7.36 3.19 8.79
N ASP A 359 -8.47 2.42 8.69
CA ASP A 359 -8.62 1.11 9.32
C ASP A 359 -8.62 0.00 8.26
N LEU A 360 -7.48 -0.68 8.10
CA LEU A 360 -7.31 -1.82 7.19
C LEU A 360 -7.99 -3.10 7.70
N MET A 361 -8.33 -3.16 8.99
CA MET A 361 -8.93 -4.38 9.58
C MET A 361 -10.39 -4.57 9.19
N ASN A 362 -11.09 -3.50 8.84
CA ASN A 362 -12.51 -3.54 8.56
C ASN A 362 -12.81 -3.76 7.07
N LYS A 363 -12.55 -4.97 6.57
CA LYS A 363 -12.71 -5.34 5.15
C LYS A 363 -14.17 -5.42 4.67
N LYS A 364 -15.16 -5.23 5.56
CA LYS A 364 -16.58 -5.40 5.23
C LYS A 364 -17.26 -4.12 4.74
N GLU A 365 -16.62 -2.98 4.88
CA GLU A 365 -17.18 -1.68 4.58
C GLU A 365 -16.42 -0.98 3.45
N ASP A 366 -17.13 -0.20 2.65
CA ASP A 366 -16.62 0.41 1.42
C ASP A 366 -15.64 1.57 1.70
N SER A 367 -15.73 2.21 2.87
CA SER A 367 -14.78 3.24 3.32
C SER A 367 -14.36 3.00 4.77
N ASN A 368 -13.07 2.94 5.00
CA ASN A 368 -12.46 2.78 6.32
C ASN A 368 -11.66 4.02 6.73
N THR A 369 -11.92 5.14 6.09
CA THR A 369 -11.20 6.40 6.28
C THR A 369 -12.00 7.34 7.17
N TYR A 370 -11.30 8.03 8.07
CA TYR A 370 -11.82 9.11 8.89
C TYR A 370 -10.88 10.31 8.76
N ARG A 371 -11.43 11.50 8.60
CA ARG A 371 -10.66 12.69 8.29
C ARG A 371 -10.88 13.80 9.32
N LEU A 372 -9.78 14.42 9.74
CA LEU A 372 -9.82 15.72 10.37
C LEU A 372 -9.68 16.79 9.30
N MET A 373 -10.79 17.46 9.01
CA MET A 373 -10.84 18.54 8.02
C MET A 373 -10.50 19.89 8.64
N ASN A 374 -9.90 20.78 7.82
CA ASN A 374 -9.66 22.18 8.16
C ASN A 374 -8.90 22.39 9.49
N ILE A 375 -7.93 21.54 9.79
CA ILE A 375 -7.18 21.64 11.04
C ILE A 375 -6.31 22.90 11.02
N ARG A 376 -6.53 23.80 11.97
CA ARG A 376 -5.54 24.85 12.22
C ARG A 376 -4.27 24.22 12.79
N VAL A 377 -3.11 24.58 12.26
CA VAL A 377 -1.79 24.01 12.67
C VAL A 377 -1.59 24.04 14.19
N LYS A 378 -2.03 25.12 14.85
CA LYS A 378 -1.94 25.25 16.31
C LYS A 378 -2.70 24.16 17.09
N ASN A 379 -3.73 23.56 16.47
CA ASN A 379 -4.53 22.51 17.09
C ASN A 379 -3.93 21.12 16.87
N ILE A 380 -2.93 20.97 15.98
CA ILE A 380 -2.22 19.69 15.80
C ILE A 380 -1.33 19.48 17.02
N ASN A 381 -1.85 18.72 17.97
CA ASN A 381 -1.14 18.26 19.16
C ASN A 381 -1.61 16.85 19.53
N LYS A 382 -0.82 16.16 20.33
CA LYS A 382 -1.07 14.77 20.73
C LYS A 382 -2.47 14.55 21.31
N LYS A 383 -2.90 15.40 22.25
CA LYS A 383 -4.20 15.31 22.91
C LYS A 383 -5.36 15.39 21.90
N TYR A 384 -5.27 16.31 20.95
CA TYR A 384 -6.31 16.51 19.94
C TYR A 384 -6.46 15.30 19.00
N ILE A 385 -5.34 14.68 18.63
CA ILE A 385 -5.35 13.50 17.76
C ILE A 385 -5.85 12.27 18.52
N LEU A 386 -5.45 12.10 19.78
CA LEU A 386 -5.98 11.01 20.63
C LEU A 386 -7.49 11.14 20.86
N ASP A 387 -7.99 12.36 21.11
CA ASP A 387 -9.43 12.63 21.20
C ASP A 387 -10.18 12.30 19.90
N PHE A 388 -9.58 12.58 18.77
CA PHE A 388 -10.14 12.21 17.47
C PHE A 388 -10.26 10.68 17.33
N ILE A 389 -9.19 9.94 17.66
CA ILE A 389 -9.20 8.47 17.63
C ILE A 389 -10.27 7.90 18.56
N GLU A 390 -10.37 8.46 19.76
CA GLU A 390 -11.35 8.02 20.74
C GLU A 390 -12.79 8.28 20.27
N LYS A 391 -13.04 9.43 19.66
CA LYS A 391 -14.33 9.73 19.04
C LYS A 391 -14.68 8.80 17.87
N ILE A 392 -13.67 8.34 17.10
CA ILE A 392 -13.86 7.32 16.08
C ILE A 392 -14.29 6.00 16.72
N LYS A 393 -13.57 5.54 17.77
CA LYS A 393 -13.90 4.31 18.51
C LYS A 393 -15.32 4.35 19.09
N GLN A 394 -15.77 5.53 19.51
CA GLN A 394 -17.12 5.77 20.03
C GLN A 394 -18.19 5.94 18.95
N GLY A 395 -17.83 5.87 17.66
CA GLY A 395 -18.77 6.09 16.55
C GLY A 395 -19.27 7.53 16.41
N LYS A 396 -18.62 8.50 17.07
CA LYS A 396 -19.02 9.93 17.02
C LYS A 396 -18.50 10.67 15.80
N ILE A 397 -17.53 10.10 15.09
CA ILE A 397 -17.01 10.64 13.84
C ILE A 397 -17.57 9.81 12.70
N LYS A 398 -18.19 10.49 11.73
CA LYS A 398 -18.66 9.85 10.49
C LYS A 398 -17.47 9.44 9.63
N LYS A 399 -17.58 8.30 8.96
CA LYS A 399 -16.60 7.87 7.96
C LYS A 399 -16.53 8.86 6.80
N ASP A 400 -15.34 9.00 6.25
CA ASP A 400 -15.12 9.70 4.97
C ASP A 400 -15.75 8.86 3.85
N LEU A 401 -16.57 9.49 3.02
CA LEU A 401 -17.19 8.80 1.89
C LEU A 401 -16.21 8.73 0.72
N HIS A 402 -16.44 7.79 -0.17
CA HIS A 402 -15.74 7.79 -1.44
C HIS A 402 -16.09 9.08 -2.20
N THR A 403 -15.07 9.81 -2.67
CA THR A 403 -15.23 11.14 -3.24
C THR A 403 -14.19 11.41 -4.32
N SER A 404 -14.53 12.24 -5.28
CA SER A 404 -13.57 12.82 -6.22
C SER A 404 -12.89 14.06 -5.64
N PHE A 405 -11.83 14.52 -6.29
CA PHE A 405 -11.29 15.87 -6.05
C PHE A 405 -12.34 16.93 -6.32
N PRO A 406 -12.30 18.06 -5.60
CA PRO A 406 -13.16 19.18 -5.91
C PRO A 406 -12.98 19.61 -7.38
N PRO A 407 -14.07 19.87 -8.11
CA PRO A 407 -13.98 20.32 -9.49
C PRO A 407 -13.30 21.69 -9.57
N LYS A 408 -12.71 21.99 -10.73
CA LYS A 408 -12.05 23.28 -10.99
C LYS A 408 -13.01 24.46 -10.77
N TYR A 409 -14.26 24.29 -11.14
CA TYR A 409 -15.36 25.23 -10.92
C TYR A 409 -16.42 24.54 -10.10
N ARG A 410 -16.80 25.18 -8.96
CA ARG A 410 -17.86 24.65 -8.11
C ARG A 410 -19.24 24.81 -8.77
N GLU A 411 -19.40 25.87 -9.53
CA GLU A 411 -20.62 26.19 -10.27
C GLU A 411 -20.27 26.51 -11.73
N LYS A 412 -20.98 25.88 -12.62
CA LYS A 412 -20.83 26.09 -14.06
C LYS A 412 -22.14 25.78 -14.76
N ASP A 413 -22.52 26.65 -15.72
CA ASP A 413 -23.74 26.51 -16.53
C ASP A 413 -25.01 26.37 -15.64
N GLY A 414 -25.09 27.15 -14.53
CA GLY A 414 -26.20 27.12 -13.58
C GLY A 414 -26.27 25.87 -12.69
N LEU A 415 -25.34 24.90 -12.84
CA LEU A 415 -25.27 23.68 -12.03
C LEU A 415 -24.18 23.75 -10.98
N ILE A 416 -24.49 23.31 -9.75
CA ILE A 416 -23.53 23.16 -8.67
C ILE A 416 -22.97 21.75 -8.75
N TYR A 417 -21.64 21.62 -8.86
CA TYR A 417 -20.93 20.35 -8.89
C TYR A 417 -20.63 19.86 -7.47
N VAL A 418 -21.29 18.78 -7.09
CA VAL A 418 -21.21 18.17 -5.76
C VAL A 418 -20.22 17.01 -5.76
N THR A 419 -19.49 16.86 -4.67
CA THR A 419 -18.63 15.69 -4.42
C THR A 419 -19.16 14.93 -3.20
N GLY A 420 -18.72 13.68 -3.00
CA GLY A 420 -19.10 12.91 -1.82
C GLY A 420 -18.82 13.68 -0.51
N ARG A 421 -17.76 14.50 -0.50
CA ARG A 421 -17.35 15.31 0.65
C ARG A 421 -18.23 16.52 0.91
N SER A 422 -18.73 17.14 -0.14
CA SER A 422 -19.61 18.32 -0.04
C SER A 422 -21.09 17.95 0.07
N TYR A 423 -21.44 16.70 -0.18
CA TYR A 423 -22.82 16.22 -0.30
C TYR A 423 -23.69 16.51 0.93
N ASP A 424 -23.20 16.22 2.14
CA ASP A 424 -23.97 16.49 3.36
C ASP A 424 -24.36 17.98 3.43
N LYS A 425 -23.40 18.88 3.18
CA LYS A 425 -23.60 20.34 3.23
C LYS A 425 -24.46 20.86 2.08
N ASP A 426 -24.15 20.42 0.87
CA ASP A 426 -24.76 21.00 -0.33
C ASP A 426 -26.15 20.42 -0.57
N VAL A 427 -26.37 19.13 -0.29
CA VAL A 427 -27.64 18.43 -0.54
C VAL A 427 -28.47 18.28 0.73
N ILE A 428 -27.93 17.60 1.75
CA ILE A 428 -28.72 17.20 2.94
C ILE A 428 -29.05 18.40 3.83
N GLU A 429 -28.06 19.26 4.11
CA GLU A 429 -28.17 20.42 5.01
C GLU A 429 -28.57 21.71 4.27
N ASN A 430 -28.76 21.66 2.94
CA ASN A 430 -29.17 22.81 2.15
C ASN A 430 -30.55 23.31 2.60
N LYS A 431 -30.70 24.62 2.73
CA LYS A 431 -31.97 25.25 3.13
C LYS A 431 -32.94 25.42 1.96
N LYS A 432 -32.46 25.26 0.73
CA LYS A 432 -33.29 25.28 -0.48
C LYS A 432 -33.71 23.84 -0.84
N ASN A 433 -34.71 23.74 -1.70
CA ASN A 433 -35.00 22.51 -2.41
C ASN A 433 -33.83 22.19 -3.33
N VAL A 434 -33.49 20.91 -3.47
CA VAL A 434 -32.35 20.47 -4.30
C VAL A 434 -32.82 19.46 -5.32
N LEU A 435 -32.66 19.75 -6.60
CA LEU A 435 -32.74 18.77 -7.66
C LEU A 435 -31.32 18.33 -8.01
N ILE A 436 -31.00 17.07 -7.79
CA ILE A 436 -29.65 16.52 -8.03
C ILE A 436 -29.67 15.43 -9.08
N LEU A 437 -28.77 15.57 -10.07
CA LEU A 437 -28.49 14.56 -11.08
C LEU A 437 -27.26 13.73 -10.70
N PHE A 438 -27.42 12.43 -10.56
CA PHE A 438 -26.32 11.47 -10.51
C PHE A 438 -26.04 10.94 -11.90
N TYR A 439 -24.83 11.15 -12.40
CA TYR A 439 -24.41 10.68 -13.71
C TYR A 439 -23.18 9.79 -13.62
N ASN A 440 -22.82 9.11 -14.70
CA ASN A 440 -21.61 8.29 -14.78
C ASN A 440 -20.51 9.06 -15.51
N GLY A 441 -19.56 9.63 -14.76
CA GLY A 441 -18.48 10.44 -15.33
C GLY A 441 -17.53 9.67 -16.24
N LYS A 442 -17.44 8.34 -16.11
CA LYS A 442 -16.67 7.47 -17.03
C LYS A 442 -17.34 7.32 -18.40
N LYS A 443 -18.62 7.68 -18.48
CA LYS A 443 -19.47 7.61 -19.67
C LYS A 443 -20.14 8.97 -19.95
N GLU A 444 -19.47 10.07 -19.56
CA GLU A 444 -20.03 11.43 -19.70
C GLU A 444 -20.38 11.76 -21.15
N GLU A 445 -19.62 11.22 -22.11
CA GLU A 445 -19.84 11.43 -23.54
C GLU A 445 -21.01 10.59 -24.13
N GLU A 446 -21.58 9.64 -23.39
CA GLU A 446 -22.77 8.93 -23.83
C GLU A 446 -23.97 9.89 -23.93
N ASP A 447 -24.75 9.76 -25.02
CA ASP A 447 -25.87 10.65 -25.36
C ASP A 447 -26.87 10.81 -24.20
N ILE A 448 -27.09 9.77 -23.41
CA ILE A 448 -28.02 9.81 -22.30
C ILE A 448 -27.54 10.72 -21.16
N ASN A 449 -26.25 10.70 -20.81
CA ASN A 449 -25.70 11.55 -19.76
C ASN A 449 -25.72 13.03 -20.20
N LYS A 450 -25.33 13.28 -21.47
CA LYS A 450 -25.41 14.63 -22.05
C LYS A 450 -26.82 15.16 -22.02
N LYS A 451 -27.78 14.38 -22.49
CA LYS A 451 -29.20 14.77 -22.55
C LYS A 451 -29.73 15.18 -21.16
N TYR A 452 -29.48 14.37 -20.14
CA TYR A 452 -29.93 14.71 -18.79
C TYR A 452 -29.24 15.95 -18.23
N LYS A 453 -27.96 16.15 -18.55
CA LYS A 453 -27.19 17.32 -18.14
C LYS A 453 -27.76 18.60 -18.83
N GLU A 454 -28.06 18.54 -20.13
CA GLU A 454 -28.68 19.62 -20.87
C GLU A 454 -30.05 19.99 -20.26
N ILE A 455 -30.91 19.01 -19.97
CA ILE A 455 -32.19 19.25 -19.32
C ILE A 455 -32.00 19.93 -17.95
N MET A 456 -31.00 19.53 -17.17
CA MET A 456 -30.71 20.18 -15.88
C MET A 456 -30.25 21.62 -16.04
N ILE A 457 -29.48 21.94 -17.09
CA ILE A 457 -29.05 23.30 -17.42
C ILE A 457 -30.25 24.13 -17.80
N ASP A 458 -31.10 23.68 -18.72
CA ASP A 458 -32.31 24.39 -19.17
C ASP A 458 -33.25 24.68 -17.99
N LEU A 459 -33.45 23.69 -17.10
CA LEU A 459 -34.27 23.87 -15.90
C LEU A 459 -33.62 24.86 -14.91
N SER A 460 -32.29 24.87 -14.80
CA SER A 460 -31.58 25.79 -13.91
C SER A 460 -31.72 27.24 -14.44
N GLU A 461 -31.58 27.46 -15.76
CA GLU A 461 -31.78 28.76 -16.38
C GLU A 461 -33.22 29.26 -16.19
N LYS A 462 -34.20 28.34 -16.30
CA LYS A 462 -35.62 28.68 -16.16
C LYS A 462 -36.01 29.02 -14.72
N TYR A 463 -35.40 28.39 -13.71
CA TYR A 463 -35.91 28.40 -12.33
C TYR A 463 -34.95 28.90 -11.25
N SER A 464 -33.69 29.24 -11.55
CA SER A 464 -32.70 29.69 -10.55
C SER A 464 -33.16 30.90 -9.75
N ASP A 465 -33.89 31.83 -10.38
CA ASP A 465 -34.37 33.06 -9.77
C ASP A 465 -35.81 32.95 -9.26
N ASN A 466 -36.43 31.78 -9.33
CA ASN A 466 -37.80 31.60 -8.89
C ASN A 466 -37.88 31.43 -7.36
N GLU A 467 -38.24 32.53 -6.67
CA GLU A 467 -38.34 32.53 -5.20
C GLU A 467 -39.42 31.57 -4.65
N LYS A 468 -40.47 31.29 -5.43
CA LYS A 468 -41.53 30.35 -4.99
C LYS A 468 -41.05 28.91 -4.96
N LEU A 469 -40.22 28.50 -5.92
CA LEU A 469 -39.61 27.16 -5.96
C LEU A 469 -38.47 27.03 -4.97
N ASN A 470 -37.73 28.10 -4.71
CA ASN A 470 -36.56 28.13 -3.84
C ASN A 470 -35.68 26.85 -4.04
N ILE A 471 -35.30 26.61 -5.29
CA ILE A 471 -34.63 25.39 -5.74
C ILE A 471 -33.21 25.66 -6.23
N VAL A 472 -32.31 24.73 -6.04
CA VAL A 472 -30.98 24.70 -6.65
C VAL A 472 -30.81 23.41 -7.45
N PHE A 473 -30.02 23.50 -8.51
CA PHE A 473 -29.75 22.40 -9.43
C PHE A 473 -28.31 21.92 -9.24
N GLU A 474 -28.18 20.65 -8.95
CA GLU A 474 -26.92 20.07 -8.59
C GLU A 474 -26.59 18.83 -9.44
N ILE A 475 -25.30 18.57 -9.62
CA ILE A 475 -24.80 17.42 -10.39
C ILE A 475 -23.65 16.74 -9.66
N ILE A 476 -23.65 15.43 -9.68
CA ILE A 476 -22.63 14.61 -9.03
C ILE A 476 -22.26 13.40 -9.89
N ASP A 477 -20.95 13.18 -10.08
CA ASP A 477 -20.48 11.92 -10.68
C ASP A 477 -20.62 10.77 -9.69
N GLY A 478 -21.69 9.99 -9.85
CA GLY A 478 -21.99 8.85 -8.99
C GLY A 478 -21.07 7.66 -9.17
N ALA A 479 -20.23 7.63 -10.22
CA ALA A 479 -19.26 6.55 -10.41
C ALA A 479 -18.05 6.65 -9.48
N VAL A 480 -17.78 7.85 -8.93
CA VAL A 480 -16.63 8.15 -8.07
C VAL A 480 -16.99 8.85 -6.77
N ASN A 481 -18.27 9.18 -6.56
CA ASN A 481 -18.76 9.83 -5.35
C ASN A 481 -19.90 9.03 -4.74
N GLU A 482 -19.83 8.79 -3.44
CA GLU A 482 -20.88 8.13 -2.67
C GLU A 482 -21.72 9.15 -1.91
N PRO A 483 -23.06 9.18 -2.12
CA PRO A 483 -23.95 9.91 -1.23
C PRO A 483 -24.15 9.12 0.08
N ARG A 484 -24.36 9.83 1.19
CA ARG A 484 -24.49 9.19 2.51
C ARG A 484 -25.82 8.45 2.70
N ASP A 485 -26.85 8.92 2.09
CA ASP A 485 -28.24 8.49 2.28
C ASP A 485 -28.79 7.63 1.14
N ILE A 486 -28.02 7.42 0.07
CA ILE A 486 -28.39 6.59 -1.09
C ILE A 486 -27.33 5.50 -1.28
N LYS A 487 -27.79 4.28 -1.55
CA LYS A 487 -26.94 3.20 -2.02
C LYS A 487 -27.34 2.84 -3.44
N PHE A 488 -26.39 2.92 -4.35
CA PHE A 488 -26.60 2.48 -5.73
C PHE A 488 -26.27 1.00 -5.88
N ASN A 489 -27.05 0.28 -6.68
CA ASN A 489 -26.80 -1.13 -6.96
C ASN A 489 -25.71 -1.30 -8.01
N SER A 490 -25.71 -0.41 -9.01
CA SER A 490 -24.74 -0.40 -10.10
C SER A 490 -24.55 1.02 -10.65
N VAL A 491 -23.34 1.30 -11.15
CA VAL A 491 -23.08 2.54 -11.92
C VAL A 491 -23.76 2.58 -13.28
N GLU A 492 -24.24 1.43 -13.76
CA GLU A 492 -25.04 1.33 -14.99
C GLU A 492 -26.49 1.84 -14.79
N ASP A 493 -26.91 2.05 -13.53
CA ASP A 493 -28.24 2.60 -13.22
C ASP A 493 -28.32 4.12 -13.54
N PHE A 494 -27.17 4.81 -13.70
CA PHE A 494 -27.14 6.23 -14.03
C PHE A 494 -27.54 6.50 -15.49
N PRO A 495 -28.08 7.71 -15.81
CA PRO A 495 -28.38 8.85 -14.91
C PRO A 495 -29.60 8.61 -14.02
N LEU A 496 -29.57 9.21 -12.80
CA LEU A 496 -30.67 9.20 -11.84
C LEU A 496 -30.90 10.61 -11.30
N ILE A 497 -32.17 11.01 -11.14
CA ILE A 497 -32.52 12.30 -10.54
C ILE A 497 -33.25 12.10 -9.22
N TYR A 498 -32.88 12.91 -8.23
CA TYR A 498 -33.57 12.99 -6.95
C TYR A 498 -33.92 14.45 -6.62
N LEU A 499 -35.13 14.63 -6.06
CA LEU A 499 -35.56 15.91 -5.50
C LEU A 499 -35.51 15.80 -3.96
N TYR A 500 -34.80 16.73 -3.33
CA TYR A 500 -34.80 16.93 -1.89
C TYR A 500 -35.73 18.09 -1.56
N ASN A 501 -36.94 17.80 -1.10
CA ASN A 501 -37.94 18.82 -0.73
C ASN A 501 -37.69 19.29 0.72
N ASN A 502 -37.35 20.55 0.89
CA ASN A 502 -37.05 21.16 2.18
C ASN A 502 -38.29 21.84 2.84
N ASN A 503 -39.44 21.85 2.18
CA ASN A 503 -40.67 22.46 2.72
C ASN A 503 -41.34 21.61 3.82
N ILE A 504 -40.82 20.43 4.11
CA ILE A 504 -41.35 19.48 5.09
C ILE A 504 -40.36 19.36 6.25
N ASN A 505 -40.82 19.30 7.51
CA ASN A 505 -40.02 19.23 8.74
C ASN A 505 -38.95 18.10 8.79
N ASN A 506 -39.02 17.16 7.86
CA ASN A 506 -37.98 16.19 7.58
C ASN A 506 -37.73 16.20 6.07
N LYS A 507 -36.62 16.75 5.62
CA LYS A 507 -36.22 16.81 4.21
C LYS A 507 -36.48 15.49 3.49
N LYS A 508 -37.52 15.44 2.65
CA LYS A 508 -37.95 14.22 1.98
C LYS A 508 -37.23 14.08 0.65
N ARG A 509 -36.53 12.98 0.49
CA ARG A 509 -35.93 12.59 -0.78
C ARG A 509 -36.93 11.84 -1.64
N ILE A 510 -37.11 12.27 -2.89
CA ILE A 510 -38.03 11.69 -3.86
C ILE A 510 -37.23 11.38 -5.12
N ARG A 511 -37.32 10.14 -5.59
CA ARG A 511 -36.66 9.72 -6.84
C ARG A 511 -37.58 10.03 -8.02
N PHE A 512 -37.02 10.56 -9.08
CA PHE A 512 -37.67 10.68 -10.38
C PHE A 512 -37.66 9.30 -11.08
N GLU A 513 -38.83 8.84 -11.50
CA GLU A 513 -39.00 7.59 -12.26
C GLU A 513 -39.52 7.94 -13.65
N PRO A 514 -38.64 7.98 -14.66
CA PRO A 514 -39.04 8.30 -16.04
C PRO A 514 -39.89 7.18 -16.63
N LYS A 515 -40.81 7.53 -17.52
CA LYS A 515 -41.59 6.55 -18.30
C LYS A 515 -40.66 5.74 -19.24
N ASP A 516 -39.77 6.44 -19.90
CA ASP A 516 -38.69 5.88 -20.73
C ASP A 516 -37.43 6.70 -20.48
N LYS A 517 -36.42 6.08 -19.89
CA LYS A 517 -35.17 6.71 -19.50
C LYS A 517 -34.44 7.35 -20.70
N ASN A 518 -34.49 6.71 -21.86
CA ASN A 518 -33.81 7.22 -23.07
C ASN A 518 -34.58 8.37 -23.72
N ASN A 519 -35.91 8.46 -23.51
CA ASN A 519 -36.77 9.44 -24.12
C ASN A 519 -37.31 10.51 -23.15
N THR A 520 -36.76 10.56 -21.90
CA THR A 520 -37.09 11.60 -20.93
C THR A 520 -36.92 12.99 -21.54
N ASN A 521 -37.84 13.88 -21.29
CA ASN A 521 -37.80 15.27 -21.73
C ASN A 521 -37.92 16.24 -20.54
N ILE A 522 -37.72 17.54 -20.83
CA ILE A 522 -37.74 18.61 -19.82
C ILE A 522 -39.10 18.65 -19.11
N ASP A 523 -40.24 18.53 -19.85
CA ASP A 523 -41.57 18.61 -19.30
C ASP A 523 -41.87 17.52 -18.27
N GLU A 524 -41.33 16.31 -18.45
CA GLU A 524 -41.48 15.21 -17.47
C GLU A 524 -40.80 15.56 -16.14
N ILE A 525 -39.57 16.10 -16.19
CA ILE A 525 -38.84 16.49 -14.99
C ILE A 525 -39.44 17.71 -14.34
N GLU A 526 -39.87 18.67 -15.13
CA GLU A 526 -40.57 19.87 -14.67
C GLU A 526 -41.86 19.52 -13.93
N ASN A 527 -42.75 18.71 -14.53
CA ASN A 527 -43.95 18.23 -13.88
C ASN A 527 -43.68 17.47 -12.59
N PHE A 528 -42.59 16.68 -12.55
CA PHE A 528 -42.14 16.02 -11.33
C PHE A 528 -41.75 17.01 -10.24
N ILE A 529 -40.99 18.07 -10.55
CA ILE A 529 -40.62 19.13 -9.60
C ILE A 529 -41.88 19.82 -9.04
N LEU A 530 -42.73 20.32 -9.92
CA LEU A 530 -43.93 21.11 -9.55
C LEU A 530 -44.87 20.28 -8.67
N LYS A 531 -45.14 19.05 -9.08
CA LYS A 531 -46.01 18.12 -8.33
C LYS A 531 -45.49 17.85 -6.93
N ASN A 532 -44.18 17.68 -6.75
CA ASN A 532 -43.60 17.25 -5.48
C ASN A 532 -43.25 18.44 -4.56
N LEU A 533 -43.29 19.66 -5.05
CA LEU A 533 -43.16 20.88 -4.25
C LEU A 533 -44.54 21.50 -3.87
N ASP A 534 -45.64 20.88 -4.27
CA ASP A 534 -47.04 21.34 -4.05
C ASP A 534 -47.26 22.78 -4.53
N ILE A 535 -46.71 23.12 -5.70
CA ILE A 535 -46.81 24.45 -6.28
C ILE A 535 -47.77 24.39 -7.48
N ASP A 536 -48.94 24.95 -7.29
CA ASP A 536 -49.85 25.28 -8.40
C ASP A 536 -49.30 26.48 -9.17
N ILE A 537 -48.59 26.23 -10.25
CA ILE A 537 -48.21 27.33 -11.16
C ILE A 537 -49.34 27.51 -12.16
N ASN A 538 -50.04 28.61 -12.05
CA ASN A 538 -50.80 29.12 -13.17
C ASN A 538 -49.84 29.42 -14.33
N LEU A 539 -50.01 28.74 -15.46
CA LEU A 539 -49.18 28.90 -16.67
C LEU A 539 -49.11 30.35 -17.22
N ASN A 540 -49.84 31.27 -16.62
CA ASN A 540 -49.84 32.70 -16.96
C ASN A 540 -48.83 33.53 -16.14
N ASP A 541 -48.08 32.93 -15.19
CA ASP A 541 -47.07 33.59 -14.33
C ASP A 541 -45.64 33.28 -14.77
N LEU A 542 -45.48 32.62 -15.90
CA LEU A 542 -44.21 32.32 -16.60
C LEU A 542 -44.07 33.22 -17.82
#